data_6d6cd292f3f37d97d2850b805862797d
#
_entry.id   6d6cd292f3f37d97d2850b805862797d
#
_cell.length_a   1.000
_cell.length_b   1.000
_cell.length_c   1.000
_cell.angle_alpha   90.00
_cell.angle_beta   90.00
_cell.angle_gamma   90.00
#
_symmetry.space_group_name_H-M   'P 1'
#
loop_
_entity.id
_entity.type
_entity.pdbx_description
1 polymer ?
#
loop_
_entity_poly.entity_id
_entity_poly.type
_entity_poly.pdbx_seq_one_letter_code
_entity_poly.pdbx_strand_id
1 'polypeptide(L)'
;MEIKNLEEQFNPHFVYNVMETVRYQISEDPETASEMLVSFASLMRYSVNYGHTKVSLETDVEYVNDYLLLQKARYNNCLLYEFDIPEELLECRVPKLLLQPVIENSIVHGYRAGRTLSIRVQAEHRDGMLRFTVTDDGAGIPAGRLAELRESFERDLTNEYAAHVGLYNIQKVIQLIYGAPYGVQIESTEGQGTAVTLTIPYEVEENEGC
;
A
#
# COMPACT_ATOMS: atom_id res chain seq x y z
N MET A 1 -16.48 -20.70 -3.02
CA MET A 1 -16.04 -19.37 -3.49
C MET A 1 -15.10 -18.67 -2.49
N GLU A 2 -15.03 -19.12 -1.23
CA GLU A 2 -14.19 -18.50 -0.16
C GLU A 2 -12.70 -18.91 -0.20
N ILE A 3 -12.38 -20.09 -0.68
CA ILE A 3 -10.98 -20.59 -0.67
C ILE A 3 -10.10 -19.86 -1.72
N LYS A 4 -10.66 -19.46 -2.86
CA LYS A 4 -9.93 -18.68 -3.88
C LYS A 4 -9.52 -17.29 -3.42
N ASN A 5 -10.30 -16.66 -2.53
CA ASN A 5 -9.98 -15.35 -1.96
C ASN A 5 -8.80 -15.40 -0.98
N LEU A 6 -8.54 -16.54 -0.34
CA LEU A 6 -7.42 -16.72 0.59
C LEU A 6 -6.07 -16.84 -0.14
N GLU A 7 -6.05 -17.46 -1.31
CA GLU A 7 -4.84 -17.61 -2.12
C GLU A 7 -4.43 -16.30 -2.84
N GLU A 8 -5.39 -15.40 -3.10
CA GLU A 8 -5.13 -14.11 -3.76
C GLU A 8 -4.66 -13.01 -2.80
N GLN A 9 -4.96 -13.10 -1.50
CA GLN A 9 -4.57 -12.09 -0.49
C GLN A 9 -3.12 -12.22 0.00
N PHE A 10 -2.54 -13.40 -0.06
CA PHE A 10 -1.13 -13.60 0.19
C PHE A 10 -0.44 -14.07 -1.07
N ASN A 11 0.33 -13.20 -1.68
CA ASN A 11 1.26 -13.63 -2.72
C ASN A 11 2.19 -14.69 -2.12
N PRO A 12 2.07 -16.00 -2.51
CA PRO A 12 2.89 -17.07 -1.92
C PRO A 12 4.39 -16.77 -2.03
N HIS A 13 4.77 -16.06 -3.08
CA HIS A 13 6.13 -15.61 -3.30
C HIS A 13 6.61 -14.61 -2.24
N PHE A 14 5.73 -13.71 -1.75
CA PHE A 14 6.07 -12.83 -0.63
C PHE A 14 6.37 -13.63 0.63
N VAL A 15 5.50 -14.59 0.97
CA VAL A 15 5.68 -15.46 2.15
C VAL A 15 7.00 -16.22 2.09
N TYR A 16 7.30 -16.86 0.94
CA TYR A 16 8.56 -17.57 0.75
C TYR A 16 9.78 -16.65 0.90
N ASN A 17 9.72 -15.46 0.31
CA ASN A 17 10.82 -14.50 0.39
C ASN A 17 11.06 -14.01 1.82
N VAL A 18 10.00 -13.73 2.59
CA VAL A 18 10.11 -13.35 4.00
C VAL A 18 10.76 -14.47 4.79
N MET A 19 10.31 -15.74 4.63
CA MET A 19 10.87 -16.88 5.34
C MET A 19 12.35 -17.12 5.00
N GLU A 20 12.74 -16.97 3.72
CA GLU A 20 14.14 -17.07 3.31
C GLU A 20 15.00 -15.94 3.92
N THR A 21 14.48 -14.70 3.96
CA THR A 21 15.20 -13.59 4.57
C THR A 21 15.34 -13.80 6.08
N VAL A 22 14.28 -14.23 6.78
CA VAL A 22 14.33 -14.57 8.21
C VAL A 22 15.35 -15.66 8.47
N ARG A 23 15.36 -16.75 7.68
CA ARG A 23 16.32 -17.84 7.79
C ARG A 23 17.76 -17.33 7.70
N TYR A 24 18.05 -16.42 6.78
CA TYR A 24 19.36 -15.79 6.64
C TYR A 24 19.68 -14.94 7.88
N GLN A 25 18.77 -14.10 8.32
CA GLN A 25 18.96 -13.19 9.46
C GLN A 25 19.15 -13.92 10.79
N ILE A 26 18.58 -15.11 10.97
CA ILE A 26 18.81 -15.91 12.21
C ILE A 26 20.32 -16.09 12.50
N SER A 27 21.15 -16.19 11.47
CA SER A 27 22.58 -16.39 11.63
C SER A 27 23.39 -15.09 11.65
N GLU A 28 22.92 -14.05 10.95
CA GLU A 28 23.61 -12.78 10.80
C GLU A 28 23.23 -11.76 11.87
N ASP A 29 21.94 -11.64 12.15
CA ASP A 29 21.35 -10.68 13.09
C ASP A 29 20.05 -11.26 13.68
N PRO A 30 20.15 -12.06 14.77
CA PRO A 30 19.01 -12.70 15.42
C PRO A 30 17.95 -11.71 15.93
N GLU A 31 18.32 -10.48 16.28
CA GLU A 31 17.42 -9.45 16.75
C GLU A 31 16.51 -8.99 15.60
N THR A 32 17.11 -8.63 14.47
CA THR A 32 16.36 -8.33 13.23
C THR A 32 15.49 -9.52 12.79
N ALA A 33 15.97 -10.76 12.89
CA ALA A 33 15.17 -11.94 12.57
C ALA A 33 13.91 -12.05 13.48
N SER A 34 14.06 -11.75 14.77
CA SER A 34 12.96 -11.75 15.72
C SER A 34 11.93 -10.67 15.40
N GLU A 35 12.36 -9.45 15.11
CA GLU A 35 11.49 -8.34 14.69
C GLU A 35 10.72 -8.70 13.42
N MET A 36 11.38 -9.26 12.42
CA MET A 36 10.76 -9.72 11.19
C MET A 36 9.65 -10.76 11.44
N LEU A 37 9.87 -11.71 12.35
CA LEU A 37 8.86 -12.71 12.69
C LEU A 37 7.64 -12.08 13.37
N VAL A 38 7.83 -11.10 14.26
CA VAL A 38 6.75 -10.37 14.91
C VAL A 38 5.92 -9.60 13.87
N SER A 39 6.57 -8.81 13.00
CA SER A 39 5.90 -8.08 11.94
C SER A 39 5.19 -9.00 10.95
N PHE A 40 5.80 -10.12 10.58
CA PHE A 40 5.16 -11.10 9.71
C PHE A 40 3.89 -11.71 10.36
N ALA A 41 3.95 -12.05 11.65
CA ALA A 41 2.80 -12.56 12.37
C ALA A 41 1.66 -11.51 12.48
N SER A 42 2.02 -10.23 12.64
CA SER A 42 1.07 -9.10 12.64
C SER A 42 0.37 -8.96 11.29
N LEU A 43 1.13 -8.97 10.18
CA LEU A 43 0.58 -8.94 8.82
C LEU A 43 -0.38 -10.09 8.56
N MET A 44 -0.01 -11.32 8.95
CA MET A 44 -0.86 -12.50 8.81
C MET A 44 -2.18 -12.34 9.56
N ARG A 45 -2.13 -11.89 10.80
CA ARG A 45 -3.32 -11.68 11.65
C ARG A 45 -4.25 -10.63 11.08
N TYR A 46 -3.71 -9.50 10.61
CA TYR A 46 -4.50 -8.43 10.00
C TYR A 46 -5.21 -8.91 8.74
N SER A 47 -4.51 -9.66 7.89
CA SER A 47 -5.06 -10.14 6.61
C SER A 47 -6.20 -11.14 6.79
N VAL A 48 -6.12 -12.01 7.82
CA VAL A 48 -7.15 -13.03 8.10
C VAL A 48 -8.38 -12.44 8.81
N ASN A 49 -8.31 -11.22 9.34
CA ASN A 49 -9.45 -10.61 10.02
C ASN A 49 -10.45 -10.01 9.01
N TYR A 50 -11.48 -10.77 8.66
CA TYR A 50 -12.52 -10.42 7.67
C TYR A 50 -13.66 -9.53 8.22
N GLY A 51 -13.64 -9.18 9.51
CA GLY A 51 -14.80 -8.56 10.17
C GLY A 51 -15.10 -7.11 9.79
N HIS A 52 -14.13 -6.37 9.25
CA HIS A 52 -14.27 -4.93 9.01
C HIS A 52 -13.80 -4.54 7.60
N THR A 53 -14.65 -3.83 6.88
CA THR A 53 -14.31 -3.24 5.57
C THR A 53 -13.53 -1.93 5.70
N LYS A 54 -13.68 -1.25 6.86
CA LYS A 54 -12.97 -0.03 7.22
C LYS A 54 -12.25 -0.22 8.56
N VAL A 55 -11.09 0.40 8.68
CA VAL A 55 -10.24 0.41 9.87
C VAL A 55 -9.84 1.85 10.21
N SER A 56 -9.20 2.11 11.37
CA SER A 56 -8.54 3.39 11.61
C SER A 56 -7.34 3.55 10.68
N LEU A 57 -7.00 4.78 10.33
CA LEU A 57 -5.79 5.06 9.56
C LEU A 57 -4.54 4.57 10.30
N GLU A 58 -4.50 4.70 11.62
CA GLU A 58 -3.43 4.15 12.46
C GLU A 58 -3.19 2.67 12.16
N THR A 59 -4.27 1.87 12.17
CA THR A 59 -4.19 0.43 11.89
C THR A 59 -3.67 0.12 10.47
N ASP A 60 -4.08 0.91 9.45
CA ASP A 60 -3.60 0.72 8.07
C ASP A 60 -2.12 1.12 7.92
N VAL A 61 -1.70 2.18 8.62
CA VAL A 61 -0.30 2.65 8.68
C VAL A 61 0.59 1.63 9.41
N GLU A 62 0.15 1.09 10.55
CA GLU A 62 0.88 0.03 11.27
C GLU A 62 1.11 -1.19 10.38
N TYR A 63 0.06 -1.63 9.67
CA TYR A 63 0.17 -2.73 8.72
C TYR A 63 1.21 -2.46 7.62
N VAL A 64 1.16 -1.26 7.03
CA VAL A 64 2.12 -0.85 5.99
C VAL A 64 3.53 -0.75 6.54
N ASN A 65 3.69 -0.26 7.77
CA ASN A 65 5.01 -0.19 8.43
C ASN A 65 5.62 -1.59 8.63
N ASP A 66 4.84 -2.56 9.10
CA ASP A 66 5.25 -3.96 9.22
C ASP A 66 5.65 -4.53 7.85
N TYR A 67 4.87 -4.25 6.80
CA TYR A 67 5.18 -4.66 5.43
C TYR A 67 6.51 -4.07 4.94
N LEU A 68 6.71 -2.76 5.14
CA LEU A 68 7.92 -2.05 4.73
C LEU A 68 9.17 -2.52 5.47
N LEU A 69 9.05 -2.87 6.77
CA LEU A 69 10.13 -3.45 7.55
C LEU A 69 10.62 -4.76 6.92
N LEU A 70 9.71 -5.66 6.56
CA LEU A 70 10.05 -6.92 5.90
C LEU A 70 10.68 -6.69 4.52
N GLN A 71 10.15 -5.75 3.74
CA GLN A 71 10.71 -5.41 2.44
C GLN A 71 12.10 -4.77 2.55
N LYS A 72 12.33 -3.89 3.53
CA LYS A 72 13.62 -3.26 3.77
C LYS A 72 14.72 -4.31 4.03
N ALA A 73 14.43 -5.32 4.85
CA ALA A 73 15.35 -6.43 5.09
C ALA A 73 15.64 -7.21 3.80
N ARG A 74 14.62 -7.46 2.98
CA ARG A 74 14.75 -8.15 1.68
C ARG A 74 15.59 -7.39 0.67
N TYR A 75 15.51 -6.06 0.66
CA TYR A 75 16.25 -5.19 -0.26
C TYR A 75 17.59 -4.70 0.34
N ASN A 76 18.16 -5.42 1.31
CA ASN A 76 19.46 -5.13 1.94
C ASN A 76 19.56 -3.65 2.40
N ASN A 77 18.51 -3.14 3.05
CA ASN A 77 18.40 -1.75 3.49
C ASN A 77 18.48 -0.68 2.37
N CYS A 78 18.32 -1.07 1.12
CA CYS A 78 18.21 -0.13 -0.01
C CYS A 78 16.78 0.40 -0.21
N LEU A 79 15.94 0.34 0.82
CA LEU A 79 14.60 0.90 0.89
C LEU A 79 14.54 1.87 2.07
N LEU A 80 14.25 3.13 1.81
CA LEU A 80 13.98 4.16 2.82
C LEU A 80 12.52 4.54 2.73
N TYR A 81 11.89 4.81 3.87
CA TYR A 81 10.50 5.26 3.90
C TYR A 81 10.25 6.18 5.07
N GLU A 82 9.29 7.08 4.90
CA GLU A 82 8.81 7.97 5.94
C GLU A 82 7.31 8.20 5.83
N PHE A 83 6.67 8.40 6.99
CA PHE A 83 5.27 8.79 7.10
C PHE A 83 5.21 10.22 7.66
N ASP A 84 4.57 11.09 6.90
CA ASP A 84 4.27 12.47 7.26
C ASP A 84 2.73 12.59 7.35
N ILE A 85 2.20 12.04 8.44
CA ILE A 85 0.77 11.91 8.70
C ILE A 85 0.48 12.64 10.00
N PRO A 86 -0.34 13.70 9.99
CA PRO A 86 -0.78 14.39 11.20
C PRO A 86 -1.47 13.44 12.19
N GLU A 87 -1.14 13.54 13.48
CA GLU A 87 -1.65 12.66 14.53
C GLU A 87 -3.19 12.67 14.60
N GLU A 88 -3.80 13.84 14.38
CA GLU A 88 -5.24 14.01 14.36
C GLU A 88 -5.97 13.23 13.26
N LEU A 89 -5.26 12.73 12.23
CA LEU A 89 -5.83 11.94 11.16
C LEU A 89 -5.78 10.42 11.44
N LEU A 90 -5.04 9.98 12.44
CA LEU A 90 -4.82 8.56 12.72
C LEU A 90 -6.12 7.81 13.09
N GLU A 91 -7.09 8.49 13.70
CA GLU A 91 -8.39 7.91 14.04
C GLU A 91 -9.41 7.91 12.88
N CYS A 92 -9.07 8.53 11.73
CA CYS A 92 -9.95 8.53 10.57
C CYS A 92 -10.22 7.11 10.07
N ARG A 93 -11.45 6.89 9.58
CA ARG A 93 -11.87 5.60 9.03
C ARG A 93 -11.50 5.52 7.55
N VAL A 94 -10.72 4.50 7.21
CA VAL A 94 -10.26 4.24 5.84
C VAL A 94 -10.60 2.82 5.41
N PRO A 95 -10.77 2.54 4.11
CA PRO A 95 -10.86 1.18 3.61
C PRO A 95 -9.64 0.37 4.04
N LYS A 96 -9.86 -0.86 4.48
CA LYS A 96 -8.79 -1.80 4.86
C LYS A 96 -7.84 -2.02 3.68
N LEU A 97 -6.52 -2.00 3.94
CA LEU A 97 -5.46 -2.16 2.93
C LEU A 97 -5.47 -1.04 1.87
N LEU A 98 -5.78 0.21 2.28
CA LEU A 98 -5.84 1.36 1.38
C LEU A 98 -4.46 1.72 0.82
N LEU A 99 -3.44 1.79 1.69
CA LEU A 99 -2.10 2.27 1.32
C LEU A 99 -1.22 1.18 0.73
N GLN A 100 -1.38 -0.08 1.14
CA GLN A 100 -0.51 -1.19 0.75
C GLN A 100 -0.34 -1.34 -0.76
N PRO A 101 -1.40 -1.38 -1.60
CA PRO A 101 -1.23 -1.61 -3.04
C PRO A 101 -0.42 -0.51 -3.72
N VAL A 102 -0.49 0.73 -3.22
CA VAL A 102 0.27 1.86 -3.74
C VAL A 102 1.75 1.70 -3.41
N ILE A 103 2.05 1.39 -2.15
CA ILE A 103 3.41 1.18 -1.67
C ILE A 103 4.04 -0.05 -2.33
N GLU A 104 3.28 -1.13 -2.52
CA GLU A 104 3.74 -2.30 -3.24
C GLU A 104 4.11 -1.97 -4.68
N ASN A 105 3.31 -1.15 -5.38
CA ASN A 105 3.64 -0.68 -6.73
C ASN A 105 4.91 0.17 -6.74
N SER A 106 5.12 1.06 -5.77
CA SER A 106 6.36 1.84 -5.66
C SER A 106 7.57 0.94 -5.49
N ILE A 107 7.49 -0.14 -4.69
CA ILE A 107 8.60 -1.08 -4.51
C ILE A 107 8.82 -1.90 -5.78
N VAL A 108 7.78 -2.53 -6.32
CA VAL A 108 7.90 -3.47 -7.45
C VAL A 108 8.36 -2.77 -8.73
N HIS A 109 7.85 -1.57 -8.98
CA HIS A 109 8.09 -0.84 -10.23
C HIS A 109 9.10 0.30 -10.08
N GLY A 110 9.28 0.86 -8.87
CA GLY A 110 10.22 1.95 -8.62
C GLY A 110 11.64 1.45 -8.37
N TYR A 111 11.82 0.28 -7.75
CA TYR A 111 13.14 -0.22 -7.37
C TYR A 111 14.06 -0.46 -8.57
N ARG A 112 15.30 0.00 -8.45
CA ARG A 112 16.39 -0.25 -9.41
C ARG A 112 17.59 -0.84 -8.68
N ALA A 113 18.14 -1.91 -9.21
CA ALA A 113 19.34 -2.54 -8.66
C ALA A 113 20.48 -1.51 -8.53
N GLY A 114 21.12 -1.48 -7.36
CA GLY A 114 22.23 -0.58 -7.06
C GLY A 114 21.83 0.86 -6.72
N ARG A 115 20.54 1.14 -6.53
CA ARG A 115 20.05 2.44 -6.02
C ARG A 115 19.15 2.23 -4.82
N THR A 116 19.18 3.18 -3.90
CA THR A 116 18.22 3.25 -2.80
C THR A 116 16.92 3.83 -3.35
N LEU A 117 15.81 3.20 -3.00
CA LEU A 117 14.46 3.70 -3.26
C LEU A 117 13.95 4.38 -2.00
N SER A 118 13.48 5.62 -2.15
CA SER A 118 12.85 6.39 -1.07
C SER A 118 11.37 6.51 -1.34
N ILE A 119 10.54 6.16 -0.34
CA ILE A 119 9.08 6.27 -0.39
C ILE A 119 8.64 7.22 0.72
N ARG A 120 7.81 8.21 0.38
CA ARG A 120 7.17 9.12 1.32
C ARG A 120 5.66 8.97 1.25
N VAL A 121 5.01 8.82 2.41
CA VAL A 121 3.56 8.76 2.56
C VAL A 121 3.12 10.00 3.33
N GLN A 122 2.25 10.80 2.72
CA GLN A 122 1.70 12.02 3.32
C GLN A 122 0.18 11.92 3.39
N ALA A 123 -0.42 12.52 4.43
CA ALA A 123 -1.87 12.65 4.53
C ALA A 123 -2.25 14.10 4.85
N GLU A 124 -3.32 14.56 4.23
CA GLU A 124 -3.93 15.86 4.51
C GLU A 124 -5.45 15.78 4.55
N HIS A 125 -6.06 16.57 5.41
CA HIS A 125 -7.50 16.79 5.43
C HIS A 125 -7.80 18.20 4.90
N ARG A 126 -8.60 18.27 3.84
CA ARG A 126 -9.03 19.53 3.27
C ARG A 126 -10.43 19.42 2.65
N ASP A 127 -11.28 20.40 2.93
CA ASP A 127 -12.63 20.53 2.34
C ASP A 127 -13.49 19.24 2.51
N GLY A 128 -13.40 18.58 3.68
CA GLY A 128 -14.11 17.34 3.96
C GLY A 128 -13.56 16.10 3.25
N MET A 129 -12.41 16.21 2.62
CA MET A 129 -11.72 15.12 1.93
C MET A 129 -10.42 14.77 2.66
N LEU A 130 -10.14 13.50 2.75
CA LEU A 130 -8.88 12.95 3.19
C LEU A 130 -8.08 12.54 1.96
N ARG A 131 -6.87 13.09 1.83
CA ARG A 131 -5.99 12.85 0.71
C ARG A 131 -4.70 12.23 1.19
N PHE A 132 -4.32 11.10 0.57
CA PHE A 132 -3.03 10.45 0.78
C PHE A 132 -2.18 10.61 -0.47
N THR A 133 -0.94 11.03 -0.30
CA THR A 133 0.03 11.10 -1.40
C THR A 133 1.20 10.18 -1.08
N VAL A 134 1.40 9.17 -1.92
CA VAL A 134 2.56 8.27 -1.87
C VAL A 134 3.49 8.66 -3.00
N THR A 135 4.70 9.08 -2.65
CA THR A 135 5.72 9.50 -3.62
C THR A 135 6.94 8.59 -3.53
N ASP A 136 7.45 8.16 -4.67
CA ASP A 136 8.73 7.46 -4.77
C ASP A 136 9.71 8.18 -5.72
N ASP A 137 11.01 7.99 -5.51
CA ASP A 137 12.09 8.48 -6.35
C ASP A 137 12.62 7.40 -7.32
N GLY A 138 11.76 6.44 -7.65
CA GLY A 138 12.09 5.24 -8.41
C GLY A 138 12.21 5.45 -9.92
N ALA A 139 11.88 4.36 -10.65
CA ALA A 139 12.01 4.30 -12.11
C ALA A 139 11.11 5.29 -12.85
N GLY A 140 10.00 5.69 -12.24
CA GLY A 140 8.95 6.43 -12.93
C GLY A 140 8.31 5.59 -14.04
N ILE A 141 7.33 6.18 -14.71
CA ILE A 141 6.52 5.53 -15.74
C ILE A 141 6.69 6.29 -17.05
N PRO A 142 7.01 5.59 -18.17
CA PRO A 142 7.02 6.18 -19.50
C PRO A 142 5.66 6.81 -19.85
N ALA A 143 5.67 7.95 -20.56
CA ALA A 143 4.47 8.75 -20.85
C ALA A 143 3.34 7.95 -21.52
N GLY A 144 3.67 7.07 -22.47
CA GLY A 144 2.68 6.21 -23.14
C GLY A 144 2.00 5.24 -22.16
N ARG A 145 2.78 4.60 -21.28
CA ARG A 145 2.25 3.69 -20.27
C ARG A 145 1.42 4.41 -19.21
N LEU A 146 1.84 5.62 -18.83
CA LEU A 146 1.10 6.47 -17.90
C LEU A 146 -0.28 6.86 -18.48
N ALA A 147 -0.34 7.19 -19.77
CA ALA A 147 -1.60 7.51 -20.44
C ALA A 147 -2.55 6.30 -20.46
N GLU A 148 -2.06 5.11 -20.81
CA GLU A 148 -2.84 3.86 -20.76
C GLU A 148 -3.38 3.56 -19.35
N LEU A 149 -2.54 3.78 -18.33
CA LEU A 149 -2.93 3.55 -16.93
C LEU A 149 -4.03 4.53 -16.50
N ARG A 150 -3.92 5.82 -16.82
CA ARG A 150 -4.95 6.83 -16.54
C ARG A 150 -6.26 6.51 -17.25
N GLU A 151 -6.19 6.11 -18.52
CA GLU A 151 -7.37 5.69 -19.29
C GLU A 151 -8.06 4.46 -18.68
N SER A 152 -7.28 3.53 -18.08
CA SER A 152 -7.83 2.36 -17.40
C SER A 152 -8.66 2.69 -16.16
N PHE A 153 -8.38 3.81 -15.49
CA PHE A 153 -9.16 4.27 -14.34
C PHE A 153 -10.55 4.78 -14.74
N GLU A 154 -10.69 5.30 -15.96
CA GLU A 154 -11.95 5.84 -16.48
C GLU A 154 -12.84 4.75 -17.10
N ARG A 155 -12.24 3.65 -17.57
CA ARG A 155 -12.96 2.56 -18.23
C ARG A 155 -13.41 1.50 -17.22
N ASP A 156 -14.64 1.02 -17.43
CA ASP A 156 -15.14 -0.19 -16.77
C ASP A 156 -14.56 -1.42 -17.49
N LEU A 157 -13.26 -1.68 -17.31
CA LEU A 157 -12.59 -2.82 -17.91
C LEU A 157 -13.04 -4.12 -17.21
N THR A 158 -13.98 -4.83 -17.86
CA THR A 158 -14.31 -6.20 -17.47
C THR A 158 -13.17 -7.15 -17.87
N ASN A 159 -12.51 -7.71 -16.87
CA ASN A 159 -11.94 -9.05 -16.78
C ASN A 159 -10.57 -9.43 -17.35
N GLU A 160 -9.90 -8.80 -18.29
CA GLU A 160 -8.61 -9.38 -18.74
C GLU A 160 -7.36 -8.55 -18.43
N TYR A 161 -7.48 -7.24 -18.24
CA TYR A 161 -6.37 -6.39 -17.85
C TYR A 161 -6.28 -6.09 -16.33
N ALA A 162 -7.34 -6.39 -15.59
CA ALA A 162 -7.45 -6.13 -14.15
C ALA A 162 -6.50 -6.97 -13.28
N ALA A 163 -5.95 -8.06 -13.79
CA ALA A 163 -5.14 -8.99 -13.01
C ALA A 163 -3.73 -8.47 -12.65
N HIS A 164 -3.30 -7.32 -13.18
CA HIS A 164 -1.91 -6.86 -13.02
C HIS A 164 -1.73 -5.44 -12.48
N VAL A 165 -2.80 -4.74 -12.06
CA VAL A 165 -2.66 -3.34 -11.66
C VAL A 165 -3.29 -3.11 -10.29
N GLY A 166 -2.49 -3.21 -9.23
CA GLY A 166 -2.92 -2.91 -7.85
C GLY A 166 -3.60 -1.55 -7.72
N LEU A 167 -3.15 -0.54 -8.50
CA LEU A 167 -3.75 0.80 -8.54
C LEU A 167 -5.16 0.80 -9.16
N TYR A 168 -5.43 -0.03 -10.16
CA TYR A 168 -6.78 -0.17 -10.71
C TYR A 168 -7.74 -0.77 -9.68
N ASN A 169 -7.29 -1.78 -8.94
CA ASN A 169 -8.11 -2.40 -7.91
C ASN A 169 -8.47 -1.40 -6.80
N ILE A 170 -7.51 -0.59 -6.33
CA ILE A 170 -7.80 0.42 -5.31
C ILE A 170 -8.73 1.52 -5.82
N GLN A 171 -8.59 1.93 -7.10
CA GLN A 171 -9.53 2.84 -7.75
C GLN A 171 -10.96 2.28 -7.70
N LYS A 172 -11.14 1.00 -8.05
CA LYS A 172 -12.46 0.34 -8.01
C LYS A 172 -13.01 0.19 -6.59
N VAL A 173 -12.16 -0.14 -5.62
CA VAL A 173 -12.57 -0.21 -4.21
C VAL A 173 -13.05 1.15 -3.72
N ILE A 174 -12.31 2.24 -3.97
CA ILE A 174 -12.70 3.59 -3.57
C ILE A 174 -14.02 3.98 -4.25
N GLN A 175 -14.16 3.76 -5.55
CA GLN A 175 -15.39 4.08 -6.27
C GLN A 175 -16.59 3.26 -5.82
N LEU A 176 -16.39 1.98 -5.47
CA LEU A 176 -17.45 1.10 -4.97
C LEU A 176 -17.97 1.56 -3.60
N ILE A 177 -17.07 2.02 -2.73
CA ILE A 177 -17.40 2.42 -1.35
C ILE A 177 -17.96 3.84 -1.31
N TYR A 178 -17.38 4.77 -2.09
CA TYR A 178 -17.62 6.21 -1.94
C TYR A 178 -18.21 6.87 -3.19
N GLY A 179 -18.13 6.25 -4.35
CA GLY A 179 -18.55 6.85 -5.61
C GLY A 179 -17.65 7.99 -6.08
N ALA A 180 -18.08 8.72 -7.12
CA ALA A 180 -17.41 9.94 -7.56
C ALA A 180 -17.68 11.10 -6.57
N PRO A 181 -16.73 12.02 -6.34
CA PRO A 181 -15.48 12.25 -7.11
C PRO A 181 -14.24 11.55 -6.54
N TYR A 182 -14.39 10.58 -5.65
CA TYR A 182 -13.28 9.92 -4.97
C TYR A 182 -12.54 8.94 -5.88
N GLY A 183 -11.26 8.70 -5.60
CA GLY A 183 -10.46 7.78 -6.42
C GLY A 183 -8.96 8.02 -6.37
N VAL A 184 -8.28 7.56 -7.42
CA VAL A 184 -6.83 7.55 -7.57
C VAL A 184 -6.40 8.53 -8.67
N GLN A 185 -5.37 9.31 -8.38
CA GLN A 185 -4.65 10.12 -9.36
C GLN A 185 -3.19 9.67 -9.39
N ILE A 186 -2.56 9.73 -10.55
CA ILE A 186 -1.16 9.33 -10.72
C ILE A 186 -0.42 10.36 -11.57
N GLU A 187 0.75 10.75 -11.08
CA GLU A 187 1.71 11.59 -11.77
C GLU A 187 3.06 10.88 -11.77
N SER A 188 3.74 10.87 -12.91
CA SER A 188 5.04 10.23 -13.01
C SER A 188 5.84 10.79 -14.17
N THR A 189 7.17 10.79 -13.99
CA THR A 189 8.14 11.09 -15.04
C THR A 189 9.17 9.99 -15.06
N GLU A 190 9.40 9.41 -16.22
CA GLU A 190 10.41 8.36 -16.40
C GLU A 190 11.77 8.83 -15.87
N GLY A 191 12.37 8.05 -15.00
CA GLY A 191 13.65 8.34 -14.36
C GLY A 191 13.59 9.24 -13.13
N GLN A 192 12.44 9.83 -12.80
CA GLN A 192 12.30 10.77 -11.68
C GLN A 192 11.41 10.26 -10.54
N GLY A 193 10.63 9.19 -10.78
CA GLY A 193 9.75 8.60 -9.79
C GLY A 193 8.26 8.77 -10.08
N THR A 194 7.43 8.42 -9.10
CA THR A 194 5.96 8.42 -9.22
C THR A 194 5.34 9.03 -7.98
N ALA A 195 4.25 9.77 -8.17
CA ALA A 195 3.36 10.23 -7.11
C ALA A 195 1.95 9.68 -7.38
N VAL A 196 1.40 8.97 -6.41
CA VAL A 196 0.03 8.46 -6.43
C VAL A 196 -0.76 9.14 -5.32
N THR A 197 -1.88 9.76 -5.69
CA THR A 197 -2.79 10.42 -4.74
C THR A 197 -4.10 9.66 -4.66
N LEU A 198 -4.47 9.25 -3.46
CA LEU A 198 -5.76 8.66 -3.12
C LEU A 198 -6.61 9.74 -2.47
N THR A 199 -7.86 9.90 -2.91
CA THR A 199 -8.82 10.83 -2.31
C THR A 199 -10.06 10.06 -1.87
N ILE A 200 -10.42 10.20 -0.58
CA ILE A 200 -11.61 9.60 0.04
C ILE A 200 -12.33 10.66 0.90
N PRO A 201 -13.58 10.47 1.32
CA PRO A 201 -14.21 11.36 2.29
C PRO A 201 -13.48 11.28 3.65
N TYR A 202 -13.49 12.40 4.38
CA TYR A 202 -13.06 12.42 5.76
C TYR A 202 -14.15 11.81 6.64
N GLU A 203 -13.85 10.70 7.28
CA GLU A 203 -14.76 9.99 8.19
C GLU A 203 -14.04 9.71 9.51
N VAL A 204 -14.68 10.00 10.62
CA VAL A 204 -14.26 9.59 11.97
C VAL A 204 -15.34 8.70 12.57
N GLU A 205 -15.00 7.85 13.53
CA GLU A 205 -16.00 7.12 14.27
C GLU A 205 -16.85 8.13 15.07
N GLU A 206 -18.13 8.22 14.75
CA GLU A 206 -19.07 8.89 15.65
C GLU A 206 -19.09 8.05 16.94
N ASN A 207 -18.57 8.59 18.04
CA ASN A 207 -18.85 8.05 19.37
C ASN A 207 -20.37 8.10 19.53
N GLU A 208 -21.05 6.97 19.30
CA GLU A 208 -22.41 6.80 19.82
C GLU A 208 -22.32 6.95 21.34
N GLY A 209 -22.56 8.18 21.79
CA GLY A 209 -22.59 8.50 23.21
C GLY A 209 -23.62 7.60 23.91
N CYS A 210 -23.19 6.91 24.95
CA CYS A 210 -24.03 6.23 25.92
C CYS A 210 -25.12 7.15 26.46
#